data_666f4d0c46a1bc35942a3b5e25ab9b5a
#
_entry.id   666f4d0c46a1bc35942a3b5e25ab9b5a
#
_cell.length_a   1.000
_cell.length_b   1.000
_cell.length_c   1.000
_cell.angle_alpha   90.00
_cell.angle_beta   90.00
_cell.angle_gamma   90.00
#
_symmetry.space_group_name_H-M   'P 1'
#
loop_
_entity.id
_entity.type
_entity.pdbx_description
1 polymer ?
#
loop_
_entity_poly.entity_id
_entity_poly.type
_entity_poly.pdbx_seq_one_letter_code
_entity_poly.pdbx_strand_id
1 'polypeptide(L)'
;MVPHLTTALTGPINELEQRILESMPATERWFRLEWMEHTPPFYTSADLRNAGFKLAPVDTHLFPSTFNNLTPEMLPLAVQAAMAAIEKICPEAKNLLLIPDARTRNSFYLQSVQRLVEVFTQAGLNVRLGSLDESLTTPLPLPLPDGGELLLEPLVRSRGRLGLKDFDPCTVLLNNDLAAGVPRVLEHLHEQYLLPPLHAGWPVRRKNRHFQSYEEVAKKFAKLLGMDPWLINPIHGHCGQVDFADAAGLECVKAQADAVLAKVRRKYKEYGINEKPFVVVKADNATGMGVMALRDVKELDDPERVARGARGLLRGGATPSEVLIQEGVPSCERINDAVAEPVVVMIDRYVVGGFYRVHADRGTDLDLSLPGSTYVPLAFAGGSQLPRPGARPGASAPNRFYMYGVIGRLAMLAAAYELEATDPEAETYD
;
A
#
# COMPACT_ATOMS: atom_id res chain seq x y z
N MET A 1 15.73 -3.47 -23.89
CA MET A 1 16.83 -2.89 -23.07
C MET A 1 16.70 -3.51 -21.69
N VAL A 2 17.78 -4.07 -21.14
CA VAL A 2 17.74 -4.63 -19.78
C VAL A 2 17.66 -3.45 -18.79
N PRO A 3 16.69 -3.41 -17.86
CA PRO A 3 16.59 -2.34 -16.89
C PRO A 3 17.85 -2.28 -16.02
N HIS A 4 18.43 -1.09 -15.89
CA HIS A 4 19.60 -0.85 -15.06
C HIS A 4 19.16 -0.19 -13.75
N LEU A 5 19.30 -0.91 -12.63
CA LEU A 5 19.01 -0.38 -11.29
C LEU A 5 20.25 0.28 -10.70
N THR A 6 20.14 1.54 -10.34
CA THR A 6 21.09 2.26 -9.48
C THR A 6 20.50 2.35 -8.08
N THR A 7 21.29 1.99 -7.06
CA THR A 7 20.94 2.05 -5.66
C THR A 7 22.16 2.39 -4.81
N ALA A 8 21.98 2.77 -3.54
CA ALA A 8 23.09 3.04 -2.64
C ALA A 8 23.87 1.76 -2.34
N LEU A 9 25.14 1.71 -2.69
CA LEU A 9 26.04 0.56 -2.47
C LEU A 9 26.85 0.68 -1.17
N THR A 10 26.83 1.82 -0.52
CA THR A 10 27.53 2.12 0.74
C THR A 10 26.62 2.99 1.63
N GLY A 11 26.97 3.10 2.90
CA GLY A 11 26.27 3.98 3.85
C GLY A 11 25.21 3.28 4.69
N PRO A 12 24.40 4.04 5.43
CA PRO A 12 23.51 3.54 6.48
C PRO A 12 22.48 2.51 6.03
N ILE A 13 22.04 2.57 4.76
CA ILE A 13 21.07 1.61 4.24
C ILE A 13 21.65 0.19 4.17
N ASN A 14 22.95 0.05 3.90
CA ASN A 14 23.60 -1.26 3.88
C ASN A 14 23.80 -1.82 5.29
N GLU A 15 24.03 -0.94 6.28
CA GLU A 15 24.10 -1.35 7.68
C GLU A 15 22.73 -1.81 8.18
N LEU A 16 21.67 -1.12 7.78
CA LEU A 16 20.28 -1.51 8.05
C LEU A 16 19.96 -2.87 7.42
N GLU A 17 20.31 -3.06 6.14
CA GLU A 17 20.12 -4.32 5.42
C GLU A 17 20.86 -5.45 6.11
N GLN A 18 22.14 -5.25 6.43
CA GLN A 18 22.96 -6.26 7.12
C GLN A 18 22.33 -6.64 8.46
N ARG A 19 21.90 -5.67 9.25
CA ARG A 19 21.25 -5.91 10.56
C ARG A 19 19.97 -6.73 10.42
N ILE A 20 19.14 -6.42 9.45
CA ILE A 20 17.90 -7.17 9.15
C ILE A 20 18.26 -8.61 8.72
N LEU A 21 19.27 -8.79 7.88
CA LEU A 21 19.70 -10.11 7.40
C LEU A 21 20.29 -10.96 8.51
N GLU A 22 21.16 -10.41 9.35
CA GLU A 22 21.74 -11.10 10.50
C GLU A 22 20.69 -11.49 11.53
N SER A 23 19.61 -10.70 11.64
CA SER A 23 18.50 -10.94 12.57
C SER A 23 17.35 -11.73 11.94
N MET A 24 17.52 -12.31 10.74
CA MET A 24 16.45 -13.00 10.02
C MET A 24 15.72 -14.07 10.88
N PRO A 25 16.37 -14.97 11.62
CA PRO A 25 15.66 -15.94 12.45
C PRO A 25 14.79 -15.31 13.54
N ALA A 26 15.27 -14.22 14.16
CA ALA A 26 14.53 -13.47 15.16
C ALA A 26 13.36 -12.70 14.53
N THR A 27 13.57 -12.09 13.37
CA THR A 27 12.57 -11.39 12.57
C THR A 27 11.42 -12.32 12.17
N GLU A 28 11.73 -13.50 11.62
CA GLU A 28 10.70 -14.45 11.18
C GLU A 28 9.93 -15.05 12.37
N ARG A 29 10.62 -15.28 13.50
CA ARG A 29 9.96 -15.70 14.74
C ARG A 29 9.04 -14.62 15.27
N TRP A 30 9.46 -13.35 15.26
CA TRP A 30 8.67 -12.23 15.73
C TRP A 30 7.40 -12.07 14.91
N PHE A 31 7.49 -12.02 13.58
CA PHE A 31 6.31 -11.97 12.70
C PHE A 31 5.35 -13.14 12.94
N ARG A 32 5.87 -14.35 13.13
CA ARG A 32 5.02 -15.51 13.40
C ARG A 32 4.22 -15.35 14.70
N LEU A 33 4.82 -14.75 15.74
CA LEU A 33 4.13 -14.46 17.00
C LEU A 33 3.09 -13.35 16.84
N GLU A 34 3.43 -12.26 16.17
CA GLU A 34 2.47 -11.18 15.88
C GLU A 34 1.26 -11.71 15.08
N TRP A 35 1.47 -12.58 14.11
CA TRP A 35 0.38 -13.23 13.35
C TRP A 35 -0.41 -14.30 14.12
N MET A 36 -0.07 -14.60 15.36
CA MET A 36 -0.93 -15.38 16.26
C MET A 36 -1.92 -14.49 17.01
N GLU A 37 -1.57 -13.24 17.21
CA GLU A 37 -2.37 -12.25 17.96
C GLU A 37 -3.18 -11.36 17.02
N HIS A 38 -2.72 -11.15 15.77
CA HIS A 38 -3.30 -10.22 14.80
C HIS A 38 -3.65 -10.90 13.50
N THR A 39 -4.79 -10.51 12.92
CA THR A 39 -5.25 -11.03 11.63
C THR A 39 -4.73 -10.16 10.48
N PRO A 40 -3.91 -10.69 9.57
CA PRO A 40 -3.45 -9.91 8.42
C PRO A 40 -4.62 -9.53 7.51
N PRO A 41 -4.61 -8.33 6.89
CA PRO A 41 -5.52 -8.02 5.81
C PRO A 41 -5.43 -9.06 4.69
N PHE A 42 -6.54 -9.33 4.01
CA PHE A 42 -6.59 -10.37 2.98
C PHE A 42 -5.52 -10.19 1.91
N TYR A 43 -5.28 -8.96 1.49
CA TYR A 43 -4.17 -8.59 0.62
C TYR A 43 -3.81 -7.11 0.82
N THR A 44 -2.55 -6.76 0.56
CA THR A 44 -2.03 -5.41 0.73
C THR A 44 -0.94 -5.11 -0.29
N SER A 45 -0.69 -3.83 -0.53
CA SER A 45 0.57 -3.38 -1.09
C SER A 45 1.12 -2.21 -0.28
N ALA A 46 2.44 -2.11 -0.20
CA ALA A 46 3.15 -1.04 0.47
C ALA A 46 4.10 -0.35 -0.51
N ASP A 47 3.96 0.96 -0.63
CA ASP A 47 4.86 1.83 -1.37
C ASP A 47 6.00 2.22 -0.44
N LEU A 48 7.22 1.88 -0.80
CA LEU A 48 8.40 2.11 0.03
C LEU A 48 9.30 3.17 -0.60
N ARG A 49 10.09 3.85 0.23
CA ARG A 49 11.17 4.71 -0.25
C ARG A 49 12.47 4.41 0.47
N ASN A 50 13.50 4.25 -0.34
CA ASN A 50 14.87 4.07 0.09
C ASN A 50 15.65 5.36 -0.16
N ALA A 51 15.97 6.06 0.92
CA ALA A 51 16.72 7.31 0.86
C ALA A 51 18.25 7.12 0.89
N GLY A 52 18.75 5.86 0.96
CA GLY A 52 20.16 5.57 1.16
C GLY A 52 20.62 5.62 2.62
N PHE A 53 19.85 6.28 3.47
CA PHE A 53 20.07 6.34 4.93
C PHE A 53 18.86 5.85 5.73
N LYS A 54 17.75 5.60 5.09
CA LYS A 54 16.46 5.22 5.67
C LYS A 54 15.65 4.45 4.65
N LEU A 55 14.89 3.45 5.10
CA LEU A 55 13.89 2.74 4.30
C LEU A 55 12.55 2.77 5.03
N ALA A 56 11.54 3.39 4.46
CA ALA A 56 10.26 3.52 5.14
C ALA A 56 9.08 3.39 4.15
N PRO A 57 7.91 2.89 4.61
CA PRO A 57 6.70 2.94 3.83
C PRO A 57 6.20 4.39 3.74
N VAL A 58 5.71 4.77 2.59
CA VAL A 58 5.12 6.09 2.35
C VAL A 58 3.63 6.01 2.07
N ASP A 59 3.13 4.84 1.68
CA ASP A 59 1.70 4.52 1.59
C ASP A 59 1.45 3.02 1.74
N THR A 60 0.23 2.64 2.13
CA THR A 60 -0.20 1.25 2.29
C THR A 60 -1.63 1.11 1.79
N HIS A 61 -1.85 0.20 0.84
CA HIS A 61 -3.12 -0.01 0.17
C HIS A 61 -3.73 -1.34 0.60
N LEU A 62 -5.00 -1.30 1.01
CA LEU A 62 -5.80 -2.50 1.36
C LEU A 62 -6.64 -3.02 0.19
N PHE A 63 -6.64 -2.32 -0.93
CA PHE A 63 -7.27 -2.70 -2.19
C PHE A 63 -6.27 -2.53 -3.34
N PRO A 64 -5.19 -3.35 -3.40
CA PRO A 64 -4.15 -3.19 -4.41
C PRO A 64 -4.69 -3.37 -5.83
N SER A 65 -4.27 -2.51 -6.74
CA SER A 65 -4.72 -2.49 -8.14
C SER A 65 -3.58 -2.67 -9.14
N THR A 66 -2.51 -3.34 -8.73
CA THR A 66 -1.25 -3.43 -9.49
C THR A 66 -0.73 -4.87 -9.64
N PHE A 67 -1.62 -5.86 -9.52
CA PHE A 67 -1.27 -7.28 -9.62
C PHE A 67 -0.74 -7.70 -11.00
N ASN A 68 -1.07 -6.95 -12.05
CA ASN A 68 -0.51 -7.14 -13.40
C ASN A 68 1.02 -6.98 -13.45
N ASN A 69 1.64 -6.37 -12.44
CA ASN A 69 3.09 -6.26 -12.33
C ASN A 69 3.76 -7.51 -11.68
N LEU A 70 2.99 -8.48 -11.23
CA LEU A 70 3.52 -9.77 -10.80
C LEU A 70 3.98 -10.55 -12.03
N THR A 71 5.25 -10.96 -12.04
CA THR A 71 5.81 -11.77 -13.13
C THR A 71 5.36 -13.24 -13.03
N PRO A 72 5.49 -14.02 -14.10
CA PRO A 72 5.18 -15.45 -14.05
C PRO A 72 5.92 -16.21 -12.94
N GLU A 73 7.15 -15.79 -12.60
CA GLU A 73 7.95 -16.39 -11.53
C GLU A 73 7.40 -16.13 -10.13
N MET A 74 6.62 -15.05 -9.97
CA MET A 74 5.96 -14.69 -8.71
C MET A 74 4.61 -15.40 -8.52
N LEU A 75 3.97 -15.84 -9.60
CA LEU A 75 2.62 -16.42 -9.55
C LEU A 75 2.50 -17.65 -8.65
N PRO A 76 3.42 -18.63 -8.65
CA PRO A 76 3.29 -19.79 -7.78
C PRO A 76 3.18 -19.43 -6.30
N LEU A 77 3.93 -18.41 -5.85
CA LEU A 77 3.86 -17.93 -4.49
C LEU A 77 2.55 -17.19 -4.20
N ALA A 78 2.06 -16.39 -5.16
CA ALA A 78 0.77 -15.71 -5.04
C ALA A 78 -0.40 -16.71 -4.95
N VAL A 79 -0.35 -17.78 -5.75
CA VAL A 79 -1.35 -18.86 -5.72
C VAL A 79 -1.31 -19.59 -4.38
N GLN A 80 -0.13 -19.97 -3.88
CA GLN A 80 -0.01 -20.63 -2.57
C GLN A 80 -0.50 -19.74 -1.42
N ALA A 81 -0.19 -18.44 -1.46
CA ALA A 81 -0.68 -17.49 -0.46
C ALA A 81 -2.21 -17.34 -0.51
N ALA A 82 -2.79 -17.28 -1.72
CA ALA A 82 -4.24 -17.24 -1.92
C ALA A 82 -4.92 -18.51 -1.39
N MET A 83 -4.37 -19.70 -1.66
CA MET A 83 -4.85 -20.97 -1.10
C MET A 83 -4.86 -20.93 0.42
N ALA A 84 -3.74 -20.55 1.04
CA ALA A 84 -3.62 -20.48 2.49
C ALA A 84 -4.59 -19.46 3.12
N ALA A 85 -4.82 -18.31 2.46
CA ALA A 85 -5.76 -17.30 2.92
C ALA A 85 -7.21 -17.82 2.87
N ILE A 86 -7.61 -18.45 1.76
CA ILE A 86 -8.96 -18.98 1.60
C ILE A 86 -9.22 -20.18 2.54
N GLU A 87 -8.24 -21.06 2.73
CA GLU A 87 -8.35 -22.21 3.65
C GLU A 87 -8.66 -21.77 5.08
N LYS A 88 -8.10 -20.65 5.55
CA LYS A 88 -8.39 -20.09 6.88
C LYS A 88 -9.80 -19.54 7.01
N ILE A 89 -10.34 -18.96 5.92
CA ILE A 89 -11.60 -18.21 5.93
C ILE A 89 -12.78 -19.12 5.64
N CYS A 90 -12.69 -19.90 4.56
CA CYS A 90 -13.72 -20.79 4.09
C CYS A 90 -13.07 -21.99 3.36
N PRO A 91 -12.65 -23.05 4.08
CA PRO A 91 -11.90 -24.17 3.48
C PRO A 91 -12.70 -24.93 2.42
N GLU A 92 -14.02 -24.85 2.46
CA GLU A 92 -14.91 -25.46 1.48
C GLU A 92 -15.28 -24.54 0.30
N ALA A 93 -14.62 -23.35 0.21
CA ALA A 93 -14.91 -22.37 -0.82
C ALA A 93 -14.70 -22.96 -2.22
N LYS A 94 -15.75 -22.87 -3.05
CA LYS A 94 -15.70 -23.20 -4.48
C LYS A 94 -15.82 -21.96 -5.35
N ASN A 95 -16.57 -20.98 -4.88
CA ASN A 95 -16.94 -19.77 -5.61
C ASN A 95 -16.38 -18.54 -4.90
N LEU A 96 -15.75 -17.65 -5.67
CA LEU A 96 -15.29 -16.33 -5.24
C LEU A 96 -15.95 -15.26 -6.10
N LEU A 97 -16.67 -14.34 -5.48
CA LEU A 97 -17.18 -13.16 -6.14
C LEU A 97 -16.15 -12.02 -6.00
N LEU A 98 -15.55 -11.60 -7.10
CA LEU A 98 -14.65 -10.46 -7.14
C LEU A 98 -15.42 -9.21 -7.59
N ILE A 99 -15.35 -8.15 -6.81
CA ILE A 99 -16.01 -6.87 -7.10
C ILE A 99 -14.92 -5.82 -7.42
N PRO A 100 -14.69 -5.51 -8.71
CA PRO A 100 -13.70 -4.52 -9.11
C PRO A 100 -14.19 -3.08 -8.87
N ASP A 101 -13.25 -2.15 -8.93
CA ASP A 101 -13.48 -0.71 -8.95
C ASP A 101 -14.16 -0.28 -10.27
N ALA A 102 -14.80 0.89 -10.26
CA ALA A 102 -15.44 1.47 -11.44
C ALA A 102 -14.48 1.81 -12.60
N ARG A 103 -13.15 1.73 -12.37
CA ARG A 103 -12.10 1.98 -13.39
C ARG A 103 -11.99 0.88 -14.46
N THR A 104 -13.06 0.15 -14.73
CA THR A 104 -13.08 -0.96 -15.70
C THR A 104 -12.83 -0.55 -17.16
N ARG A 105 -12.76 0.75 -17.45
CA ARG A 105 -12.32 1.27 -18.76
C ARG A 105 -10.80 1.48 -18.85
N ASN A 106 -10.07 1.37 -17.74
CA ASN A 106 -8.62 1.47 -17.72
C ASN A 106 -8.00 0.10 -17.97
N SER A 107 -7.35 -0.05 -19.11
CA SER A 107 -6.75 -1.34 -19.53
C SER A 107 -5.69 -1.86 -18.55
N PHE A 108 -4.90 -0.98 -17.95
CA PHE A 108 -3.91 -1.37 -16.94
C PHE A 108 -4.59 -1.95 -15.69
N TYR A 109 -5.67 -1.32 -15.23
CA TYR A 109 -6.45 -1.84 -14.12
C TYR A 109 -7.14 -3.17 -14.46
N LEU A 110 -7.70 -3.30 -15.67
CA LEU A 110 -8.30 -4.57 -16.11
C LEU A 110 -7.29 -5.71 -16.14
N GLN A 111 -6.05 -5.47 -16.55
CA GLN A 111 -4.98 -6.47 -16.47
C GLN A 111 -4.68 -6.87 -15.02
N SER A 112 -4.78 -5.94 -14.06
CA SER A 112 -4.65 -6.27 -12.63
C SER A 112 -5.79 -7.17 -12.15
N VAL A 113 -7.04 -6.87 -12.55
CA VAL A 113 -8.21 -7.72 -12.26
C VAL A 113 -8.05 -9.10 -12.90
N GLN A 114 -7.62 -9.16 -14.16
CA GLN A 114 -7.32 -10.42 -14.86
C GLN A 114 -6.32 -11.27 -14.08
N ARG A 115 -5.24 -10.65 -13.59
CA ARG A 115 -4.22 -11.34 -12.79
C ARG A 115 -4.77 -11.87 -11.47
N LEU A 116 -5.65 -11.13 -10.80
CA LEU A 116 -6.36 -11.62 -9.62
C LEU A 116 -7.24 -12.82 -9.94
N VAL A 117 -8.03 -12.75 -11.01
CA VAL A 117 -8.85 -13.88 -11.48
C VAL A 117 -7.97 -15.10 -11.73
N GLU A 118 -6.83 -14.94 -12.41
CA GLU A 118 -5.88 -16.03 -12.68
C GLU A 118 -5.34 -16.66 -11.38
N VAL A 119 -4.87 -15.84 -10.43
CA VAL A 119 -4.34 -16.32 -9.15
C VAL A 119 -5.39 -17.14 -8.38
N PHE A 120 -6.61 -16.63 -8.26
CA PHE A 120 -7.65 -17.32 -7.50
C PHE A 120 -8.21 -18.53 -8.24
N THR A 121 -8.26 -18.52 -9.57
CA THR A 121 -8.64 -19.69 -10.37
C THR A 121 -7.61 -20.80 -10.21
N GLN A 122 -6.32 -20.49 -10.26
CA GLN A 122 -5.26 -21.45 -10.01
C GLN A 122 -5.22 -21.93 -8.55
N ALA A 123 -5.73 -21.13 -7.61
CA ALA A 123 -5.95 -21.53 -6.22
C ALA A 123 -7.18 -22.46 -6.03
N GLY A 124 -7.85 -22.85 -7.10
CA GLY A 124 -8.96 -23.81 -7.08
C GLY A 124 -10.36 -23.19 -6.98
N LEU A 125 -10.50 -21.89 -7.18
CA LEU A 125 -11.78 -21.19 -7.08
C LEU A 125 -12.41 -20.91 -8.45
N ASN A 126 -13.73 -21.01 -8.53
CA ASN A 126 -14.50 -20.46 -9.62
C ASN A 126 -14.72 -18.96 -9.35
N VAL A 127 -14.07 -18.09 -10.13
CA VAL A 127 -14.09 -16.65 -9.92
C VAL A 127 -15.01 -15.99 -10.93
N ARG A 128 -15.95 -15.18 -10.46
CA ARG A 128 -16.81 -14.33 -11.30
C ARG A 128 -16.77 -12.89 -10.81
N LEU A 129 -17.01 -11.94 -11.73
CA LEU A 129 -16.93 -10.51 -11.44
C LEU A 129 -18.33 -9.92 -11.29
N GLY A 130 -18.56 -9.17 -10.19
CA GLY A 130 -19.80 -8.46 -9.93
C GLY A 130 -19.62 -6.94 -9.99
N SER A 131 -20.61 -6.21 -10.48
CA SER A 131 -20.63 -4.75 -10.57
C SER A 131 -21.42 -4.11 -9.45
N LEU A 132 -20.85 -3.08 -8.80
CA LEU A 132 -21.58 -2.21 -7.89
C LEU A 132 -22.45 -1.16 -8.63
N ASP A 133 -22.35 -1.07 -9.95
CA ASP A 133 -23.21 -0.19 -10.75
C ASP A 133 -24.61 -0.79 -10.88
N GLU A 134 -25.56 -0.23 -10.16
CA GLU A 134 -26.96 -0.66 -10.17
C GLU A 134 -27.64 -0.50 -11.53
N SER A 135 -27.08 0.32 -12.43
CA SER A 135 -27.59 0.48 -13.80
C SER A 135 -27.25 -0.69 -14.72
N LEU A 136 -26.29 -1.52 -14.33
CA LEU A 136 -25.92 -2.74 -15.07
C LEU A 136 -26.98 -3.82 -14.86
N THR A 137 -27.80 -4.08 -15.86
CA THR A 137 -28.89 -5.07 -15.82
C THR A 137 -28.59 -6.36 -16.60
N THR A 138 -27.57 -6.34 -17.45
CA THR A 138 -27.11 -7.46 -18.26
C THR A 138 -25.59 -7.59 -18.17
N PRO A 139 -25.03 -8.79 -18.32
CA PRO A 139 -23.59 -8.97 -18.33
C PRO A 139 -22.91 -8.10 -19.38
N LEU A 140 -21.79 -7.44 -18.97
CA LEU A 140 -20.99 -6.56 -19.79
C LEU A 140 -19.63 -7.19 -20.06
N PRO A 141 -19.27 -7.49 -21.31
CA PRO A 141 -17.93 -7.94 -21.66
C PRO A 141 -16.93 -6.76 -21.58
N LEU A 142 -15.81 -7.00 -20.93
CA LEU A 142 -14.71 -6.05 -20.80
C LEU A 142 -13.50 -6.57 -21.58
N PRO A 143 -13.20 -6.00 -22.76
CA PRO A 143 -12.11 -6.47 -23.60
C PRO A 143 -10.76 -6.22 -22.94
N LEU A 144 -9.88 -7.20 -23.03
CA LEU A 144 -8.51 -7.14 -22.54
C LEU A 144 -7.54 -6.82 -23.69
N PRO A 145 -6.39 -6.17 -23.39
CA PRO A 145 -5.40 -5.84 -24.42
C PRO A 145 -4.78 -7.04 -25.14
N ASP A 146 -4.79 -8.21 -24.51
CA ASP A 146 -4.27 -9.48 -25.06
C ASP A 146 -5.26 -10.23 -25.95
N GLY A 147 -6.45 -9.67 -26.17
CA GLY A 147 -7.53 -10.24 -26.97
C GLY A 147 -8.49 -11.14 -26.20
N GLY A 148 -8.29 -11.32 -24.88
CA GLY A 148 -9.26 -11.94 -23.99
C GLY A 148 -10.37 -10.99 -23.57
N GLU A 149 -11.30 -11.47 -22.75
CA GLU A 149 -12.32 -10.64 -22.12
C GLU A 149 -12.61 -11.09 -20.69
N LEU A 150 -13.02 -10.15 -19.84
CA LEU A 150 -13.62 -10.39 -18.55
C LEU A 150 -15.12 -10.10 -18.65
N LEU A 151 -15.95 -10.88 -17.95
CA LEU A 151 -17.39 -10.66 -17.91
C LEU A 151 -17.77 -10.01 -16.59
N LEU A 152 -18.27 -8.78 -16.63
CA LEU A 152 -18.77 -8.05 -15.47
C LEU A 152 -20.29 -8.26 -15.39
N GLU A 153 -20.78 -8.74 -14.27
CA GLU A 153 -22.17 -9.20 -14.12
C GLU A 153 -22.96 -8.38 -13.09
N PRO A 154 -24.28 -8.23 -13.28
CA PRO A 154 -25.15 -7.61 -12.29
C PRO A 154 -25.13 -8.40 -10.97
N LEU A 155 -25.02 -7.69 -9.85
CA LEU A 155 -25.15 -8.29 -8.52
C LEU A 155 -26.60 -8.70 -8.24
N VAL A 156 -26.75 -9.84 -7.58
CA VAL A 156 -28.04 -10.33 -7.09
C VAL A 156 -27.96 -10.45 -5.57
N ARG A 157 -28.86 -9.77 -4.86
CA ARG A 157 -28.98 -9.88 -3.41
C ARG A 157 -30.20 -10.68 -3.01
N SER A 158 -30.02 -11.67 -2.16
CA SER A 158 -31.10 -12.50 -1.62
C SER A 158 -30.88 -12.70 -0.12
N ARG A 159 -31.81 -12.24 0.71
CA ARG A 159 -31.86 -12.46 2.18
C ARG A 159 -30.59 -12.08 2.94
N GLY A 160 -29.77 -11.24 2.59
CA GLY A 160 -28.53 -10.91 3.29
C GLY A 160 -27.29 -11.62 2.73
N ARG A 161 -27.43 -12.31 1.60
CA ARG A 161 -26.32 -12.84 0.81
C ARG A 161 -26.22 -12.11 -0.51
N LEU A 162 -25.02 -12.00 -1.02
CA LEU A 162 -24.67 -11.37 -2.28
C LEU A 162 -24.10 -12.41 -3.24
N GLY A 163 -24.53 -12.39 -4.48
CA GLY A 163 -24.05 -13.28 -5.52
C GLY A 163 -24.32 -12.74 -6.91
N LEU A 164 -24.34 -13.65 -7.90
CA LEU A 164 -24.75 -13.37 -9.27
C LEU A 164 -25.85 -14.37 -9.64
N LYS A 165 -26.43 -14.22 -10.80
CA LYS A 165 -27.39 -15.21 -11.31
C LYS A 165 -26.73 -16.60 -11.32
N ASP A 166 -27.34 -17.55 -10.63
CA ASP A 166 -26.86 -18.93 -10.50
C ASP A 166 -25.44 -19.07 -9.91
N PHE A 167 -25.05 -18.10 -9.06
CA PHE A 167 -23.73 -18.09 -8.42
C PHE A 167 -23.82 -17.56 -7.00
N ASP A 168 -23.62 -18.43 -6.04
CA ASP A 168 -23.62 -18.14 -4.60
C ASP A 168 -22.21 -18.37 -4.01
N PRO A 169 -21.45 -17.31 -3.71
CA PRO A 169 -20.13 -17.41 -3.12
C PRO A 169 -20.19 -17.44 -1.60
N CYS A 170 -19.25 -18.11 -0.93
CA CYS A 170 -19.02 -17.91 0.50
C CYS A 170 -18.13 -16.69 0.77
N THR A 171 -17.36 -16.27 -0.22
CA THR A 171 -16.41 -15.16 -0.10
C THR A 171 -16.65 -14.11 -1.19
N VAL A 172 -16.78 -12.86 -0.77
CA VAL A 172 -16.87 -11.68 -1.62
C VAL A 172 -15.58 -10.88 -1.45
N LEU A 173 -14.78 -10.76 -2.50
CA LEU A 173 -13.53 -10.01 -2.50
C LEU A 173 -13.75 -8.66 -3.17
N LEU A 174 -13.56 -7.59 -2.39
CA LEU A 174 -13.59 -6.23 -2.90
C LEU A 174 -12.22 -5.84 -3.46
N ASN A 175 -12.17 -5.44 -4.72
CA ASN A 175 -11.06 -4.67 -5.27
C ASN A 175 -11.52 -3.24 -5.56
N ASN A 176 -12.24 -2.68 -4.60
CA ASN A 176 -12.85 -1.35 -4.61
C ASN A 176 -12.65 -0.72 -3.24
N ASP A 177 -11.97 0.41 -3.17
CA ASP A 177 -11.63 1.10 -1.92
C ASP A 177 -12.79 1.87 -1.27
N LEU A 178 -14.00 1.73 -1.83
CA LEU A 178 -15.24 2.35 -1.37
C LEU A 178 -15.18 3.87 -1.28
N ALA A 179 -14.36 4.47 -2.08
CA ALA A 179 -14.10 5.89 -2.06
C ALA A 179 -15.32 6.78 -2.35
N ALA A 180 -16.32 6.23 -3.05
CA ALA A 180 -17.60 6.90 -3.31
C ALA A 180 -18.64 6.69 -2.18
N GLY A 181 -18.25 6.02 -1.10
CA GLY A 181 -19.14 5.60 -0.02
C GLY A 181 -19.41 4.10 -0.05
N VAL A 182 -20.03 3.58 1.01
CA VAL A 182 -20.42 2.17 1.10
C VAL A 182 -21.76 1.99 0.38
N PRO A 183 -21.81 1.18 -0.69
CA PRO A 183 -23.06 0.85 -1.38
C PRO A 183 -23.96 0.00 -0.47
N ARG A 184 -25.27 0.29 -0.45
CA ARG A 184 -26.26 -0.44 0.37
C ARG A 184 -26.27 -1.96 0.08
N VAL A 185 -25.92 -2.35 -1.13
CA VAL A 185 -25.87 -3.76 -1.52
C VAL A 185 -24.82 -4.56 -0.75
N LEU A 186 -23.82 -3.90 -0.17
CA LEU A 186 -22.75 -4.51 0.64
C LEU A 186 -23.04 -4.48 2.16
N GLU A 187 -24.05 -3.75 2.60
CA GLU A 187 -24.38 -3.63 4.03
C GLU A 187 -25.11 -4.88 4.52
N HIS A 188 -24.90 -5.27 5.78
CA HIS A 188 -25.60 -6.36 6.45
C HIS A 188 -25.58 -7.68 5.64
N LEU A 189 -24.41 -8.04 5.13
CA LEU A 189 -24.18 -9.38 4.58
C LEU A 189 -23.91 -10.34 5.73
N HIS A 190 -24.70 -11.40 5.81
CA HIS A 190 -24.55 -12.46 6.80
C HIS A 190 -24.18 -13.76 6.10
N GLU A 191 -23.50 -14.65 6.80
CA GLU A 191 -23.09 -15.97 6.28
C GLU A 191 -22.17 -15.90 5.04
N GLN A 192 -21.49 -14.77 4.84
CA GLN A 192 -20.49 -14.56 3.80
C GLN A 192 -19.31 -13.76 4.33
N TYR A 193 -18.13 -14.08 3.84
CA TYR A 193 -16.92 -13.32 4.17
C TYR A 193 -16.74 -12.19 3.16
N LEU A 194 -16.85 -10.96 3.63
CA LEU A 194 -16.57 -9.76 2.83
C LEU A 194 -15.15 -9.28 3.11
N LEU A 195 -14.30 -9.27 2.12
CA LEU A 195 -12.86 -9.06 2.24
C LEU A 195 -12.35 -8.02 1.22
N PRO A 196 -11.55 -7.06 1.65
CA PRO A 196 -11.41 -6.59 3.02
C PRO A 196 -12.75 -6.15 3.62
N PRO A 197 -12.87 -6.03 4.95
CA PRO A 197 -14.11 -5.59 5.58
C PRO A 197 -14.46 -4.14 5.19
N LEU A 198 -15.71 -3.73 5.32
CA LEU A 198 -16.18 -2.40 4.87
C LEU A 198 -15.42 -1.25 5.54
N HIS A 199 -15.03 -1.40 6.81
CA HIS A 199 -14.27 -0.38 7.54
C HIS A 199 -12.80 -0.24 7.06
N ALA A 200 -12.31 -1.15 6.22
CA ALA A 200 -11.06 -0.99 5.49
C ALA A 200 -11.14 0.06 4.38
N GLY A 201 -12.34 0.44 3.96
CA GLY A 201 -12.59 1.44 2.93
C GLY A 201 -12.42 2.88 3.41
N TRP A 202 -12.26 3.81 2.49
CA TRP A 202 -12.03 5.23 2.79
C TRP A 202 -13.15 5.97 3.53
N PRO A 203 -14.41 5.53 3.59
CA PRO A 203 -15.37 6.12 4.51
C PRO A 203 -14.94 6.09 5.97
N VAL A 204 -14.21 5.05 6.39
CA VAL A 204 -13.72 4.86 7.77
C VAL A 204 -12.23 5.06 7.90
N ARG A 205 -11.47 4.50 6.97
CA ARG A 205 -10.01 4.50 7.00
C ARG A 205 -9.40 5.90 6.99
N ARG A 206 -8.29 6.08 7.73
CA ARG A 206 -7.49 7.31 7.78
C ARG A 206 -6.00 6.98 7.74
N LYS A 207 -5.25 7.69 6.88
CA LYS A 207 -3.78 7.50 6.78
C LYS A 207 -3.07 7.81 8.09
N ASN A 208 -3.52 8.83 8.84
CA ASN A 208 -2.93 9.16 10.13
C ASN A 208 -3.03 8.01 11.12
N ARG A 209 -4.16 7.32 11.19
CA ARG A 209 -4.36 6.14 12.05
C ARG A 209 -3.43 5.02 11.64
N HIS A 210 -3.32 4.77 10.33
CA HIS A 210 -2.38 3.79 9.81
C HIS A 210 -0.94 4.09 10.25
N PHE A 211 -0.48 5.34 10.11
CA PHE A 211 0.90 5.69 10.49
C PHE A 211 1.12 5.76 12.01
N GLN A 212 0.08 6.00 12.82
CA GLN A 212 0.14 5.81 14.26
C GLN A 212 0.37 4.33 14.62
N SER A 213 -0.40 3.42 14.04
CA SER A 213 -0.21 1.97 14.19
C SER A 213 1.16 1.53 13.66
N TYR A 214 1.59 2.10 12.52
CA TYR A 214 2.91 1.80 11.97
C TYR A 214 4.05 2.26 12.88
N GLU A 215 3.95 3.42 13.49
CA GLU A 215 4.94 3.90 14.46
C GLU A 215 5.07 2.95 15.66
N GLU A 216 3.96 2.42 16.16
CA GLU A 216 3.95 1.44 17.24
C GLU A 216 4.66 0.15 16.83
N VAL A 217 4.27 -0.42 15.69
CA VAL A 217 4.88 -1.64 15.13
C VAL A 217 6.37 -1.44 14.86
N ALA A 218 6.75 -0.31 14.26
CA ALA A 218 8.13 0.01 13.95
C ALA A 218 8.99 0.14 15.23
N LYS A 219 8.45 0.74 16.31
CA LYS A 219 9.13 0.82 17.61
C LYS A 219 9.35 -0.57 18.23
N LYS A 220 8.34 -1.45 18.20
CA LYS A 220 8.45 -2.84 18.68
C LYS A 220 9.54 -3.60 17.91
N PHE A 221 9.51 -3.50 16.58
CA PHE A 221 10.48 -4.16 15.71
C PHE A 221 11.90 -3.60 15.87
N ALA A 222 12.04 -2.28 15.90
CA ALA A 222 13.33 -1.63 16.11
C ALA A 222 13.97 -1.99 17.45
N LYS A 223 13.17 -2.15 18.51
CA LYS A 223 13.63 -2.65 19.81
C LYS A 223 14.16 -4.08 19.71
N LEU A 224 13.50 -4.96 18.95
CA LEU A 224 13.98 -6.33 18.70
C LEU A 224 15.37 -6.34 18.07
N LEU A 225 15.61 -5.43 17.11
CA LEU A 225 16.88 -5.35 16.39
C LEU A 225 17.93 -4.45 17.06
N GLY A 226 17.60 -3.77 18.16
CA GLY A 226 18.50 -2.81 18.82
C GLY A 226 18.88 -1.62 17.93
N MET A 227 17.92 -1.07 17.19
CA MET A 227 18.15 0.04 16.27
C MET A 227 17.19 1.21 16.52
N ASP A 228 17.52 2.38 15.93
CA ASP A 228 16.64 3.54 15.95
C ASP A 228 15.41 3.29 15.06
N PRO A 229 14.17 3.37 15.59
CA PRO A 229 12.96 3.21 14.80
C PRO A 229 12.83 4.22 13.66
N TRP A 230 13.46 5.40 13.76
CA TRP A 230 13.44 6.38 12.69
C TRP A 230 13.99 5.84 11.36
N LEU A 231 14.93 4.91 11.39
CA LEU A 231 15.51 4.30 10.18
C LEU A 231 14.47 3.58 9.30
N ILE A 232 13.31 3.21 9.88
CA ILE A 232 12.24 2.48 9.21
C ILE A 232 10.87 3.14 9.32
N ASN A 233 10.75 4.26 10.05
CA ASN A 233 9.48 4.92 10.33
C ASN A 233 9.50 6.39 9.90
N PRO A 234 8.58 6.85 9.02
CA PRO A 234 8.46 8.26 8.69
C PRO A 234 7.79 9.02 9.84
N ILE A 235 8.39 10.13 10.26
CA ILE A 235 7.76 11.03 11.24
C ILE A 235 6.52 11.65 10.61
N HIS A 236 5.44 11.79 11.38
CA HIS A 236 4.19 12.33 10.86
C HIS A 236 3.47 13.23 11.87
N GLY A 237 2.51 13.99 11.37
CA GLY A 237 1.54 14.81 12.08
C GLY A 237 0.22 14.80 11.32
N HIS A 238 -0.83 15.31 11.92
CA HIS A 238 -2.19 15.29 11.37
C HIS A 238 -2.92 16.61 11.64
N CYS A 239 -3.78 17.02 10.69
CA CYS A 239 -4.74 18.11 10.86
C CYS A 239 -6.12 17.63 10.43
N GLY A 240 -7.10 17.74 11.35
CA GLY A 240 -8.46 17.27 11.15
C GLY A 240 -9.45 18.33 10.64
N GLN A 241 -8.99 19.59 10.52
CA GLN A 241 -9.80 20.71 10.01
C GLN A 241 -8.89 21.62 9.21
N VAL A 242 -8.89 21.47 7.91
CA VAL A 242 -8.04 22.24 6.98
C VAL A 242 -8.94 22.92 5.94
N ASP A 243 -8.72 24.20 5.75
CA ASP A 243 -9.26 24.96 4.63
C ASP A 243 -8.11 25.60 3.86
N PHE A 244 -7.89 25.14 2.63
CA PHE A 244 -6.84 25.66 1.77
C PHE A 244 -7.18 27.03 1.15
N ALA A 245 -8.41 27.50 1.28
CA ALA A 245 -8.83 28.80 0.80
C ALA A 245 -8.65 29.91 1.85
N ASP A 246 -8.46 29.55 3.10
CA ASP A 246 -8.31 30.50 4.22
C ASP A 246 -6.97 30.32 4.94
N ALA A 247 -6.30 31.45 5.19
CA ALA A 247 -5.03 31.46 5.92
C ALA A 247 -5.15 30.87 7.35
N ALA A 248 -6.26 31.13 8.04
CA ALA A 248 -6.54 30.56 9.36
C ALA A 248 -6.72 29.04 9.29
N GLY A 249 -7.32 28.51 8.22
CA GLY A 249 -7.45 27.08 7.96
C GLY A 249 -6.12 26.35 7.71
N LEU A 250 -5.04 27.08 7.44
CA LEU A 250 -3.68 26.54 7.24
C LEU A 250 -2.80 26.54 8.48
N GLU A 251 -3.21 27.18 9.58
CA GLU A 251 -2.37 27.32 10.78
C GLU A 251 -1.98 25.95 11.37
N CYS A 252 -2.91 25.00 11.40
CA CYS A 252 -2.60 23.63 11.83
C CYS A 252 -1.54 22.98 10.92
N VAL A 253 -1.67 23.14 9.61
CA VAL A 253 -0.73 22.56 8.62
C VAL A 253 0.65 23.16 8.81
N LYS A 254 0.76 24.49 9.02
CA LYS A 254 2.03 25.18 9.31
C LYS A 254 2.67 24.66 10.58
N ALA A 255 1.90 24.59 11.67
CA ALA A 255 2.39 24.12 12.96
C ALA A 255 2.88 22.67 12.90
N GLN A 256 2.11 21.77 12.28
CA GLN A 256 2.48 20.36 12.16
C GLN A 256 3.66 20.17 11.21
N ALA A 257 3.71 20.90 10.09
CA ALA A 257 4.82 20.84 9.16
C ALA A 257 6.14 21.31 9.82
N ASP A 258 6.10 22.40 10.57
CA ASP A 258 7.29 22.88 11.31
C ASP A 258 7.73 21.88 12.38
N ALA A 259 6.80 21.30 13.14
CA ALA A 259 7.10 20.29 14.15
C ALA A 259 7.75 19.03 13.54
N VAL A 260 7.23 18.53 12.41
CA VAL A 260 7.80 17.39 11.70
C VAL A 260 9.18 17.75 11.15
N LEU A 261 9.31 18.88 10.45
CA LEU A 261 10.60 19.34 9.92
C LEU A 261 11.66 19.53 11.01
N ALA A 262 11.28 20.06 12.17
CA ALA A 262 12.21 20.23 13.30
C ALA A 262 12.73 18.87 13.82
N LYS A 263 11.86 17.87 13.92
CA LYS A 263 12.25 16.50 14.31
C LYS A 263 13.18 15.87 13.25
N VAL A 264 12.85 16.01 11.97
CA VAL A 264 13.65 15.47 10.87
C VAL A 264 15.02 16.14 10.79
N ARG A 265 15.09 17.48 10.91
CA ARG A 265 16.38 18.22 10.97
C ARG A 265 17.28 17.72 12.09
N ARG A 266 16.70 17.38 13.25
CA ARG A 266 17.45 16.81 14.38
C ARG A 266 18.02 15.44 14.02
N LYS A 267 17.21 14.58 13.38
CA LYS A 267 17.65 13.26 12.90
C LYS A 267 18.73 13.38 11.83
N TYR A 268 18.56 14.27 10.87
CA TYR A 268 19.58 14.51 9.84
C TYR A 268 20.93 14.96 10.45
N LYS A 269 20.88 15.84 11.46
CA LYS A 269 22.09 16.23 12.20
C LYS A 269 22.70 15.05 12.97
N GLU A 270 21.89 14.23 13.63
CA GLU A 270 22.31 13.03 14.38
C GLU A 270 23.04 12.03 13.47
N TYR A 271 22.53 11.83 12.26
CA TYR A 271 23.07 10.87 11.28
C TYR A 271 24.08 11.50 10.28
N GLY A 272 24.40 12.76 10.40
CA GLY A 272 25.34 13.44 9.49
C GLY A 272 24.82 13.59 8.06
N ILE A 273 23.50 13.67 7.88
CA ILE A 273 22.85 13.81 6.57
C ILE A 273 22.86 15.28 6.17
N ASN A 274 23.44 15.58 5.00
CA ASN A 274 23.58 16.94 4.48
C ASN A 274 22.43 17.38 3.55
N GLU A 275 21.45 16.52 3.32
CA GLU A 275 20.28 16.83 2.50
C GLU A 275 19.33 17.81 3.21
N LYS A 276 18.54 18.55 2.42
CA LYS A 276 17.48 19.40 2.97
C LYS A 276 16.24 18.56 3.23
N PRO A 277 15.75 18.50 4.47
CA PRO A 277 14.51 17.79 4.77
C PRO A 277 13.32 18.49 4.14
N PHE A 278 12.28 17.72 3.88
CA PHE A 278 10.99 18.19 3.42
C PHE A 278 9.87 17.38 4.07
N VAL A 279 8.65 17.87 4.00
CA VAL A 279 7.44 17.14 4.37
C VAL A 279 6.51 17.05 3.19
N VAL A 280 5.64 16.06 3.19
CA VAL A 280 4.54 15.89 2.24
C VAL A 280 3.22 15.98 2.96
N VAL A 281 2.34 16.82 2.43
CA VAL A 281 0.93 16.90 2.85
C VAL A 281 0.12 16.00 1.93
N LYS A 282 -0.68 15.11 2.50
CA LYS A 282 -1.53 14.14 1.81
C LYS A 282 -2.95 14.22 2.32
N ALA A 283 -3.94 14.00 1.47
CA ALA A 283 -5.30 13.77 1.93
C ALA A 283 -5.33 12.55 2.88
N ASP A 284 -6.00 12.70 4.03
CA ASP A 284 -6.01 11.67 5.08
C ASP A 284 -6.96 10.52 4.78
N ASN A 285 -8.05 10.80 4.07
CA ASN A 285 -9.16 9.89 3.79
C ASN A 285 -9.27 9.47 2.32
N ALA A 286 -8.16 9.43 1.60
CA ALA A 286 -8.18 9.10 0.17
C ALA A 286 -6.89 8.43 -0.29
N THR A 287 -6.98 7.60 -1.35
CA THR A 287 -5.83 7.34 -2.21
C THR A 287 -5.50 8.65 -2.91
N GLY A 288 -4.33 9.20 -2.58
CA GLY A 288 -3.93 10.52 -3.06
C GLY A 288 -3.80 10.55 -4.57
N MET A 289 -4.39 11.55 -5.18
CA MET A 289 -4.13 11.91 -6.57
C MET A 289 -2.85 12.75 -6.68
N GLY A 290 -2.23 13.10 -5.55
CA GLY A 290 -0.99 13.85 -5.47
C GLY A 290 -0.64 14.23 -4.05
N VAL A 291 0.49 14.91 -3.91
CA VAL A 291 0.99 15.40 -2.63
C VAL A 291 1.45 16.85 -2.77
N MET A 292 1.39 17.60 -1.66
CA MET A 292 2.03 18.90 -1.56
C MET A 292 3.32 18.75 -0.78
N ALA A 293 4.47 18.87 -1.45
CA ALA A 293 5.77 18.86 -0.78
C ALA A 293 6.14 20.25 -0.29
N LEU A 294 6.63 20.36 0.96
CA LEU A 294 7.05 21.60 1.60
C LEU A 294 8.45 21.43 2.19
N ARG A 295 9.35 22.34 1.86
CA ARG A 295 10.71 22.41 2.45
C ARG A 295 10.81 23.46 3.56
N ASP A 296 9.93 24.45 3.51
CA ASP A 296 9.77 25.51 4.49
C ASP A 296 8.29 25.84 4.65
N VAL A 297 7.87 26.06 5.89
CA VAL A 297 6.47 26.43 6.20
C VAL A 297 6.05 27.77 5.61
N LYS A 298 7.02 28.67 5.33
CA LYS A 298 6.80 29.93 4.62
C LYS A 298 6.26 29.73 3.20
N GLU A 299 6.42 28.56 2.62
CA GLU A 299 5.80 28.23 1.33
C GLU A 299 4.28 28.24 1.38
N LEU A 300 3.69 28.12 2.57
CA LEU A 300 2.25 28.25 2.79
C LEU A 300 1.78 29.70 2.96
N ASP A 301 2.70 30.68 2.94
CA ASP A 301 2.35 32.11 2.92
C ASP A 301 2.12 32.62 1.48
N ASP A 302 2.48 31.82 0.48
CA ASP A 302 2.22 32.09 -0.94
C ASP A 302 0.89 31.47 -1.41
N PRO A 303 -0.16 32.28 -1.65
CA PRO A 303 -1.47 31.78 -2.05
C PRO A 303 -1.47 31.00 -3.37
N GLU A 304 -0.61 31.36 -4.33
CA GLU A 304 -0.52 30.63 -5.61
C GLU A 304 0.07 29.24 -5.42
N ARG A 305 1.08 29.11 -4.56
CA ARG A 305 1.67 27.83 -4.21
C ARG A 305 0.70 26.95 -3.46
N VAL A 306 -0.02 27.51 -2.49
CA VAL A 306 -1.09 26.81 -1.75
C VAL A 306 -2.18 26.32 -2.71
N ALA A 307 -2.69 27.19 -3.56
CA ALA A 307 -3.73 26.82 -4.54
C ALA A 307 -3.25 25.75 -5.53
N ARG A 308 -1.97 25.77 -5.93
CA ARG A 308 -1.37 24.73 -6.77
C ARG A 308 -1.28 23.40 -6.05
N GLY A 309 -0.80 23.41 -4.79
CA GLY A 309 -0.70 22.24 -3.96
C GLY A 309 -2.09 21.64 -3.65
N ALA A 310 -3.04 22.47 -3.28
CA ALA A 310 -4.42 22.05 -3.01
C ALA A 310 -5.07 21.38 -4.24
N ARG A 311 -4.81 21.89 -5.45
CA ARG A 311 -5.28 21.22 -6.68
C ARG A 311 -4.72 19.82 -6.84
N GLY A 312 -3.48 19.57 -6.39
CA GLY A 312 -2.88 18.23 -6.38
C GLY A 312 -3.56 17.27 -5.41
N LEU A 313 -4.20 17.80 -4.37
CA LEU A 313 -4.91 17.03 -3.34
C LEU A 313 -6.40 16.82 -3.65
N LEU A 314 -6.92 17.45 -4.73
CA LEU A 314 -8.35 17.37 -5.09
C LEU A 314 -8.79 15.93 -5.36
N ARG A 315 -9.95 15.60 -4.84
CA ARG A 315 -10.66 14.37 -5.16
C ARG A 315 -12.12 14.70 -5.47
N GLY A 316 -12.60 14.24 -6.62
CA GLY A 316 -13.98 14.54 -7.02
C GLY A 316 -14.34 16.02 -7.06
N GLY A 317 -13.34 16.91 -7.24
CA GLY A 317 -13.52 18.36 -7.28
C GLY A 317 -13.48 19.06 -5.91
N ALA A 318 -13.33 18.32 -4.80
CA ALA A 318 -13.25 18.90 -3.45
C ALA A 318 -11.83 18.79 -2.85
N THR A 319 -11.39 19.81 -2.12
CA THR A 319 -10.18 19.77 -1.30
C THR A 319 -10.43 18.95 -0.04
N PRO A 320 -9.42 18.18 0.44
CA PRO A 320 -9.58 17.44 1.70
C PRO A 320 -9.65 18.41 2.88
N SER A 321 -10.53 18.11 3.83
CA SER A 321 -10.60 18.81 5.14
C SER A 321 -9.68 18.19 6.19
N GLU A 322 -9.19 16.98 5.95
CA GLU A 322 -8.28 16.24 6.82
C GLU A 322 -7.01 15.89 6.06
N VAL A 323 -5.84 16.16 6.65
CA VAL A 323 -4.57 15.89 6.01
C VAL A 323 -3.58 15.21 6.96
N LEU A 324 -2.79 14.30 6.39
CA LEU A 324 -1.57 13.77 6.97
C LEU A 324 -0.40 14.66 6.54
N ILE A 325 0.44 15.06 7.47
CA ILE A 325 1.73 15.69 7.23
C ILE A 325 2.82 14.67 7.53
N GLN A 326 3.54 14.22 6.53
CA GLN A 326 4.50 13.12 6.67
C GLN A 326 5.91 13.59 6.31
N GLU A 327 6.92 13.10 7.04
CA GLU A 327 8.31 13.24 6.64
C GLU A 327 8.50 12.82 5.19
N GLY A 328 9.09 13.68 4.39
CA GLY A 328 9.48 13.36 3.03
C GLY A 328 10.69 12.43 3.04
N VAL A 329 10.52 11.25 2.47
CA VAL A 329 11.61 10.29 2.27
C VAL A 329 11.99 10.35 0.80
N PRO A 330 13.16 10.91 0.44
CA PRO A 330 13.59 10.93 -0.96
C PRO A 330 13.93 9.53 -1.44
N SER A 331 13.81 9.26 -2.75
CA SER A 331 14.32 8.01 -3.31
C SER A 331 15.72 8.17 -3.86
N CYS A 332 16.67 7.35 -3.41
CA CYS A 332 18.00 7.24 -4.01
C CYS A 332 18.03 6.21 -5.16
N GLU A 333 16.95 5.49 -5.37
CA GLU A 333 16.87 4.44 -6.38
C GLU A 333 16.45 4.98 -7.73
N ARG A 334 17.09 4.46 -8.77
CA ARG A 334 16.81 4.84 -10.17
C ARG A 334 16.82 3.60 -11.05
N ILE A 335 15.93 3.60 -12.03
CA ILE A 335 15.94 2.63 -13.12
C ILE A 335 16.13 3.40 -14.42
N ASN A 336 17.20 3.10 -15.16
CA ASN A 336 17.60 3.83 -16.36
C ASN A 336 17.61 5.35 -16.13
N ASP A 337 18.21 5.79 -15.02
CA ASP A 337 18.30 7.19 -14.55
C ASP A 337 16.98 7.84 -14.11
N ALA A 338 15.86 7.21 -14.30
CA ALA A 338 14.56 7.67 -13.79
C ALA A 338 14.37 7.31 -12.31
N VAL A 339 13.77 8.19 -11.55
CA VAL A 339 13.49 7.94 -10.11
C VAL A 339 12.56 6.75 -9.97
N ALA A 340 12.90 5.86 -9.05
CA ALA A 340 12.17 4.63 -8.79
C ALA A 340 11.84 4.47 -7.30
N GLU A 341 10.73 3.81 -7.00
CA GLU A 341 10.36 3.40 -5.66
C GLU A 341 9.88 1.95 -5.65
N PRO A 342 10.31 1.12 -4.71
CA PRO A 342 9.86 -0.24 -4.62
C PRO A 342 8.45 -0.32 -4.05
N VAL A 343 7.62 -1.18 -4.66
CA VAL A 343 6.29 -1.55 -4.20
C VAL A 343 6.29 -3.04 -3.88
N VAL A 344 5.85 -3.39 -2.67
CA VAL A 344 5.76 -4.78 -2.22
C VAL A 344 4.30 -5.19 -2.20
N VAL A 345 4.01 -6.36 -2.78
CA VAL A 345 2.64 -6.93 -2.86
C VAL A 345 2.56 -8.15 -1.95
N MET A 346 1.48 -8.22 -1.18
CA MET A 346 1.26 -9.27 -0.18
C MET A 346 -0.16 -9.83 -0.28
N ILE A 347 -0.30 -11.13 -0.03
CA ILE A 347 -1.58 -11.83 0.16
C ILE A 347 -1.48 -12.55 1.49
N ASP A 348 -2.49 -12.39 2.37
CA ASP A 348 -2.41 -12.83 3.76
C ASP A 348 -1.08 -12.30 4.36
N ARG A 349 -0.37 -13.06 5.15
CA ARG A 349 0.92 -12.71 5.75
C ARG A 349 2.15 -12.87 4.83
N TYR A 350 1.95 -13.21 3.56
CA TYR A 350 3.04 -13.55 2.64
C TYR A 350 3.33 -12.44 1.64
N VAL A 351 4.62 -12.13 1.49
CA VAL A 351 5.09 -11.31 0.36
C VAL A 351 5.06 -12.17 -0.89
N VAL A 352 4.23 -11.81 -1.84
CA VAL A 352 4.03 -12.60 -3.08
C VAL A 352 4.77 -12.01 -4.27
N GLY A 353 5.27 -10.80 -4.16
CA GLY A 353 6.05 -10.17 -5.20
C GLY A 353 6.27 -8.68 -4.96
N GLY A 354 6.78 -8.03 -5.97
CA GLY A 354 6.99 -6.59 -5.97
C GLY A 354 7.51 -6.09 -7.30
N PHE A 355 7.55 -4.77 -7.42
CA PHE A 355 8.01 -4.09 -8.61
C PHE A 355 8.54 -2.70 -8.23
N TYR A 356 9.28 -2.08 -9.14
CA TYR A 356 9.60 -0.67 -9.06
C TYR A 356 8.58 0.16 -9.83
N ARG A 357 8.02 1.17 -9.19
CA ARG A 357 7.31 2.26 -9.85
C ARG A 357 8.33 3.30 -10.27
N VAL A 358 8.35 3.68 -11.54
CA VAL A 358 9.38 4.53 -12.15
C VAL A 358 8.70 5.70 -12.83
N HIS A 359 9.23 6.90 -12.63
CA HIS A 359 8.73 8.10 -13.29
C HIS A 359 9.90 8.95 -13.82
N ALA A 360 10.00 9.06 -15.14
CA ALA A 360 11.13 9.73 -15.81
C ALA A 360 11.18 11.25 -15.53
N ASP A 361 10.00 11.89 -15.42
CA ASP A 361 9.89 13.35 -15.32
C ASP A 361 9.72 13.87 -13.90
N ARG A 362 9.95 13.01 -12.88
CA ARG A 362 9.76 13.38 -11.48
C ARG A 362 11.08 13.43 -10.71
N GLY A 363 11.13 14.36 -9.75
CA GLY A 363 12.21 14.44 -8.77
C GLY A 363 12.09 13.37 -7.68
N THR A 364 13.15 13.24 -6.89
CA THR A 364 13.23 12.24 -5.79
C THR A 364 12.28 12.52 -4.63
N ASP A 365 11.69 13.69 -4.59
CA ASP A 365 10.82 14.22 -3.53
C ASP A 365 9.35 14.30 -3.93
N LEU A 366 8.98 13.86 -5.14
CA LEU A 366 7.62 13.92 -5.66
C LEU A 366 6.92 12.56 -5.58
N ASP A 367 5.59 12.60 -5.68
CA ASP A 367 4.76 11.41 -5.78
C ASP A 367 4.97 10.73 -7.13
N LEU A 368 5.33 9.44 -7.11
CA LEU A 368 5.53 8.63 -8.29
C LEU A 368 4.28 7.86 -8.72
N SER A 369 3.18 7.94 -7.96
CA SER A 369 1.93 7.23 -8.27
C SER A 369 1.06 7.93 -9.32
N LEU A 370 1.47 9.11 -9.78
CA LEU A 370 0.72 9.90 -10.77
C LEU A 370 0.81 9.31 -12.18
N PRO A 371 -0.09 9.73 -13.09
CA PRO A 371 -0.07 9.32 -14.50
C PRO A 371 1.30 9.52 -15.16
N GLY A 372 1.71 8.59 -16.02
CA GLY A 372 3.03 8.57 -16.65
C GLY A 372 4.06 7.67 -15.97
N SER A 373 3.68 7.03 -14.86
CA SER A 373 4.54 6.01 -14.23
C SER A 373 4.63 4.77 -15.11
N THR A 374 5.83 4.17 -15.11
CA THR A 374 6.09 2.85 -15.66
C THR A 374 6.44 1.88 -14.52
N TYR A 375 6.36 0.59 -14.80
CA TYR A 375 6.55 -0.44 -13.79
C TYR A 375 7.60 -1.43 -14.26
N VAL A 376 8.56 -1.72 -13.39
CA VAL A 376 9.63 -2.67 -13.66
C VAL A 376 9.61 -3.72 -12.55
N PRO A 377 9.48 -5.02 -12.86
CA PRO A 377 9.50 -6.07 -11.85
C PRO A 377 10.74 -5.98 -10.99
N LEU A 378 10.58 -6.18 -9.67
CA LEU A 378 11.72 -6.40 -8.80
C LEU A 378 12.47 -7.64 -9.30
N ALA A 379 13.79 -7.50 -9.50
CA ALA A 379 14.61 -8.63 -9.90
C ALA A 379 14.59 -9.67 -8.78
N PHE A 380 13.91 -10.78 -9.00
CA PHE A 380 14.16 -12.01 -8.27
C PHE A 380 15.48 -12.58 -8.81
N ALA A 381 16.60 -12.04 -8.32
CA ALA A 381 17.91 -12.51 -8.75
C ALA A 381 18.04 -14.01 -8.43
N GLY A 382 18.10 -14.81 -9.48
CA GLY A 382 18.48 -16.22 -9.38
C GLY A 382 17.61 -17.08 -8.47
N GLY A 383 16.30 -16.85 -8.52
CA GLY A 383 15.35 -17.50 -7.65
C GLY A 383 15.15 -16.72 -6.35
N SER A 384 13.97 -16.86 -5.77
CA SER A 384 13.53 -16.38 -4.47
C SER A 384 14.39 -16.91 -3.29
N GLN A 385 15.69 -16.98 -3.48
CA GLN A 385 16.61 -17.45 -2.46
C GLN A 385 16.69 -16.37 -1.37
N LEU A 386 16.33 -16.77 -0.17
CA LEU A 386 16.64 -16.03 1.04
C LEU A 386 18.11 -15.63 0.99
N PRO A 387 18.45 -14.37 1.30
CA PRO A 387 19.83 -13.93 1.36
C PRO A 387 20.62 -14.88 2.29
N ARG A 388 21.84 -15.23 1.91
CA ARG A 388 22.69 -16.11 2.74
C ARG A 388 23.20 -15.32 3.92
N PRO A 389 22.86 -15.69 5.17
CA PRO A 389 23.43 -15.07 6.35
C PRO A 389 24.96 -15.14 6.29
N GLY A 390 25.64 -14.04 6.60
CA GLY A 390 27.10 -13.98 6.61
C GLY A 390 27.77 -13.75 5.23
N ALA A 391 27.02 -13.52 4.15
CA ALA A 391 27.61 -13.06 2.91
C ALA A 391 28.24 -11.67 3.10
N ARG A 392 29.47 -11.48 2.60
CA ARG A 392 30.14 -10.17 2.69
C ARG A 392 29.35 -9.13 1.89
N PRO A 393 29.16 -7.90 2.43
CA PRO A 393 28.59 -6.80 1.67
C PRO A 393 29.34 -6.63 0.34
N GLY A 394 28.61 -6.53 -0.78
CA GLY A 394 29.18 -6.38 -2.12
C GLY A 394 29.66 -7.66 -2.81
N ALA A 395 29.54 -8.83 -2.19
CA ALA A 395 29.87 -10.11 -2.83
C ALA A 395 28.89 -10.51 -3.97
N SER A 396 27.72 -9.91 -4.01
CA SER A 396 26.73 -10.03 -5.10
C SER A 396 26.03 -8.71 -5.30
N ALA A 397 25.37 -8.53 -6.45
CA ALA A 397 24.50 -7.37 -6.65
C ALA A 397 23.48 -7.31 -5.51
N PRO A 398 23.19 -6.11 -4.94
CA PRO A 398 22.28 -6.00 -3.81
C PRO A 398 20.88 -6.44 -4.21
N ASN A 399 20.42 -7.52 -3.61
CA ASN A 399 19.03 -7.96 -3.69
C ASN A 399 18.33 -7.58 -2.38
N ARG A 400 17.73 -6.41 -2.35
CA ARG A 400 17.05 -5.87 -1.16
C ARG A 400 15.63 -6.37 -0.98
N PHE A 401 15.21 -7.32 -1.79
CA PHE A 401 13.84 -7.82 -1.76
C PHE A 401 13.42 -8.31 -0.36
N TYR A 402 14.31 -9.02 0.35
CA TYR A 402 14.00 -9.44 1.73
C TYR A 402 13.79 -8.25 2.67
N MET A 403 14.68 -7.26 2.63
CA MET A 403 14.54 -6.06 3.45
C MET A 403 13.26 -5.29 3.10
N TYR A 404 12.95 -5.12 1.80
CA TYR A 404 11.68 -4.51 1.38
C TYR A 404 10.47 -5.33 1.85
N GLY A 405 10.54 -6.64 1.76
CA GLY A 405 9.51 -7.55 2.27
C GLY A 405 9.31 -7.43 3.79
N VAL A 406 10.38 -7.23 4.56
CA VAL A 406 10.27 -6.96 6.00
C VAL A 406 9.51 -5.67 6.25
N ILE A 407 9.89 -4.56 5.61
CA ILE A 407 9.22 -3.27 5.81
C ILE A 407 7.76 -3.32 5.30
N GLY A 408 7.50 -3.99 4.18
CA GLY A 408 6.14 -4.23 3.69
C GLY A 408 5.28 -5.01 4.70
N ARG A 409 5.84 -6.06 5.33
CA ARG A 409 5.15 -6.83 6.37
C ARG A 409 4.89 -6.02 7.65
N LEU A 410 5.79 -5.08 8.02
CA LEU A 410 5.52 -4.15 9.12
C LEU A 410 4.35 -3.23 8.80
N ALA A 411 4.28 -2.73 7.55
CA ALA A 411 3.15 -1.91 7.09
C ALA A 411 1.83 -2.71 7.05
N MET A 412 1.88 -3.97 6.66
CA MET A 412 0.73 -4.87 6.70
C MET A 412 0.28 -5.17 8.14
N LEU A 413 1.21 -5.39 9.08
CA LEU A 413 0.90 -5.58 10.50
C LEU A 413 0.27 -4.32 11.10
N ALA A 414 0.77 -3.14 10.74
CA ALA A 414 0.16 -1.88 11.13
C ALA A 414 -1.27 -1.72 10.59
N ALA A 415 -1.53 -2.22 9.38
CA ALA A 415 -2.88 -2.26 8.82
C ALA A 415 -3.79 -3.24 9.56
N ALA A 416 -3.26 -4.36 10.08
CA ALA A 416 -4.02 -5.24 10.97
C ALA A 416 -4.43 -4.51 12.26
N TYR A 417 -3.50 -3.82 12.92
CA TYR A 417 -3.80 -3.00 14.11
C TYR A 417 -4.85 -1.92 13.82
N GLU A 418 -4.73 -1.24 12.66
CA GLU A 418 -5.69 -0.23 12.21
C GLU A 418 -7.09 -0.83 12.05
N LEU A 419 -7.21 -1.99 11.40
CA LEU A 419 -8.48 -2.66 11.18
C LEU A 419 -9.12 -3.14 12.48
N GLU A 420 -8.34 -3.74 13.37
CA GLU A 420 -8.81 -4.17 14.69
C GLU A 420 -9.31 -2.98 15.54
N ALA A 421 -8.60 -1.85 15.50
CA ALA A 421 -8.98 -0.64 16.22
C ALA A 421 -10.20 0.09 15.63
N THR A 422 -10.59 -0.22 14.39
CA THR A 422 -11.74 0.40 13.69
C THR A 422 -12.88 -0.58 13.43
N ASP A 423 -12.78 -1.80 13.95
CA ASP A 423 -13.81 -2.81 13.79
C ASP A 423 -15.08 -2.40 14.57
N PRO A 424 -16.20 -2.17 13.89
CA PRO A 424 -17.44 -1.77 14.57
C PRO A 424 -18.04 -2.91 15.42
N GLU A 425 -17.61 -4.16 15.22
CA GLU A 425 -18.09 -5.30 16.00
C GLU A 425 -17.25 -5.53 17.26
N ALA A 426 -16.04 -4.96 17.37
CA ALA A 426 -15.18 -5.11 18.54
C ALA A 426 -15.75 -4.44 19.80
N GLU A 427 -16.56 -3.39 19.66
CA GLU A 427 -17.18 -2.66 20.79
C GLU A 427 -18.38 -3.39 21.43
N THR A 428 -18.81 -4.50 20.88
CA THR A 428 -20.02 -5.22 21.36
C THR A 428 -19.70 -6.34 22.38
N TYR A 429 -18.43 -6.52 22.75
CA TYR A 429 -17.99 -7.58 23.67
C TYR A 429 -17.48 -7.09 25.04
N ASP A 430 -17.70 -5.80 25.39
CA ASP A 430 -17.41 -5.26 26.74
C ASP A 430 -18.59 -5.35 27.70
#